data_141f93a2b6b48dee4ba61f28da3dca1f
#
_entry.id   141f93a2b6b48dee4ba61f28da3dca1f
#
_cell.length_a   1.000
_cell.length_b   1.000
_cell.length_c   1.000
_cell.angle_alpha   90.00
_cell.angle_beta   90.00
_cell.angle_gamma   90.00
#
_symmetry.space_group_name_H-M   'P 1'
#
loop_
_entity.id
_entity.type
_entity.pdbx_description
1 polymer ?
#
loop_
_entity_poly.entity_id
_entity_poly.type
_entity_poly.pdbx_seq_one_letter_code
_entity_poly.pdbx_strand_id
1 'polypeptide(L)'
;MAKHDNKCCDKDISQAEIKKVREKYSDGKLTEEQFKEEMNKAKHASITSKIQMIFQDPIASLNPRMTVRNIIAEGLVIKGIKDEAYITSEVNRVLELVGLLPEHANRYPHEFSGGQRQRIGIARAIIMKPELIIADEPVSALDVSIQAQVINLLNDLRNNLGLTILFIAHNLSVVKYFCDRIAVMYFGNLVELATSEELFAHPLHPYTKSLLSAVPHPDPNIEKNRQRIVYNASAEHDYSINKPTMREISKGHFVFCNDEEEKKYKAELKEVKNVK
;
A
#
# COMPACT_ATOMS: atom_id res chain seq x y z
N MET A 1 -19.50 13.35 -8.84
CA MET A 1 -19.28 12.64 -10.12
C MET A 1 -18.57 11.27 -9.99
N ALA A 2 -18.57 10.62 -8.82
CA ALA A 2 -17.80 9.39 -8.58
C ALA A 2 -18.65 8.10 -8.40
N LYS A 3 -19.94 8.12 -8.70
CA LYS A 3 -20.83 6.95 -8.50
C LYS A 3 -20.98 6.02 -9.72
N HIS A 4 -20.40 6.37 -10.88
CA HIS A 4 -20.65 5.60 -12.12
C HIS A 4 -19.59 4.55 -12.44
N ASP A 5 -18.34 4.71 -12.01
CA ASP A 5 -17.24 3.84 -12.45
C ASP A 5 -17.11 2.53 -11.64
N ASN A 6 -17.47 2.54 -10.35
CA ASN A 6 -17.37 1.33 -9.51
C ASN A 6 -18.31 0.19 -9.94
N LYS A 7 -19.50 0.50 -10.49
CA LYS A 7 -20.42 -0.53 -10.96
C LYS A 7 -19.95 -1.29 -12.20
N CYS A 8 -19.09 -0.69 -13.02
CA CYS A 8 -18.56 -1.33 -14.22
C CYS A 8 -17.48 -2.37 -13.84
N CYS A 9 -16.51 -1.98 -13.02
CA CYS A 9 -15.44 -2.86 -12.57
C CYS A 9 -15.93 -4.05 -11.73
N ASP A 10 -16.93 -3.84 -10.85
CA ASP A 10 -17.52 -4.93 -10.06
C ASP A 10 -18.25 -5.96 -10.94
N LYS A 11 -18.90 -5.52 -12.02
CA LYS A 11 -19.53 -6.43 -12.99
C LYS A 11 -18.50 -7.29 -13.73
N ASP A 12 -17.39 -6.69 -14.15
CA ASP A 12 -16.35 -7.40 -14.89
C ASP A 12 -15.65 -8.44 -14.02
N ILE A 13 -15.38 -8.12 -12.76
CA ILE A 13 -14.80 -9.05 -11.79
C ILE A 13 -15.77 -10.18 -11.47
N SER A 14 -17.04 -9.85 -11.21
CA SER A 14 -18.07 -10.86 -10.99
C SER A 14 -18.20 -11.81 -12.19
N GLN A 15 -18.17 -11.30 -13.42
CA GLN A 15 -18.22 -12.12 -14.63
C GLN A 15 -16.97 -13.01 -14.77
N ALA A 16 -15.78 -12.50 -14.48
CA ALA A 16 -14.55 -13.27 -14.51
C ALA A 16 -14.55 -14.42 -13.49
N GLU A 17 -14.99 -14.16 -12.27
CA GLU A 17 -15.12 -15.18 -11.23
C GLU A 17 -16.20 -16.23 -11.58
N ILE A 18 -17.35 -15.79 -12.10
CA ILE A 18 -18.41 -16.68 -12.60
C ILE A 18 -17.87 -17.62 -13.70
N LYS A 19 -17.06 -17.10 -14.62
CA LYS A 19 -16.43 -17.89 -15.68
C LYS A 19 -15.50 -18.97 -15.10
N LYS A 20 -14.65 -18.62 -14.17
CA LYS A 20 -13.74 -19.57 -13.48
C LYS A 20 -14.51 -20.68 -12.74
N VAL A 21 -15.61 -20.33 -12.06
CA VAL A 21 -16.44 -21.33 -11.36
C VAL A 21 -17.11 -22.28 -12.34
N ARG A 22 -17.60 -21.79 -13.49
CA ARG A 22 -18.18 -22.62 -14.54
C ARG A 22 -17.15 -23.56 -15.16
N GLU A 23 -15.94 -23.10 -15.42
CA GLU A 23 -14.83 -23.93 -15.94
C GLU A 23 -14.49 -25.04 -14.95
N LYS A 24 -14.35 -24.76 -13.66
CA LYS A 24 -14.10 -25.78 -12.61
C LYS A 24 -15.23 -26.83 -12.54
N TYR A 25 -16.48 -26.43 -12.73
CA TYR A 25 -17.61 -27.34 -12.74
C TYR A 25 -17.63 -28.22 -13.97
N SER A 26 -17.35 -27.64 -15.15
CA SER A 26 -17.24 -28.42 -16.40
C SER A 26 -16.09 -29.43 -16.40
N ASP A 27 -15.01 -29.12 -15.66
CA ASP A 27 -13.86 -30.01 -15.46
C ASP A 27 -14.12 -31.12 -14.41
N GLY A 28 -15.32 -31.20 -13.84
CA GLY A 28 -15.68 -32.18 -12.80
C GLY A 28 -15.01 -31.98 -11.44
N LYS A 29 -14.43 -30.78 -11.19
CA LYS A 29 -13.72 -30.46 -9.95
C LYS A 29 -14.62 -30.00 -8.80
N LEU A 30 -15.91 -29.79 -9.07
CA LEU A 30 -16.88 -29.30 -8.09
C LEU A 30 -18.13 -30.21 -8.09
N THR A 31 -18.67 -30.48 -6.90
CA THR A 31 -20.00 -31.07 -6.76
C THR A 31 -21.08 -30.02 -7.04
N GLU A 32 -22.33 -30.44 -7.26
CA GLU A 32 -23.45 -29.53 -7.56
C GLU A 32 -23.72 -28.55 -6.39
N GLU A 33 -23.57 -28.96 -5.16
CA GLU A 33 -23.72 -28.12 -3.97
C GLU A 33 -22.58 -27.07 -3.89
N GLN A 34 -21.33 -27.52 -4.09
CA GLN A 34 -20.16 -26.65 -4.13
C GLN A 34 -20.25 -25.65 -5.28
N PHE A 35 -20.75 -26.07 -6.45
CA PHE A 35 -20.97 -25.17 -7.57
C PHE A 35 -22.00 -24.06 -7.24
N LYS A 36 -23.12 -24.41 -6.61
CA LYS A 36 -24.12 -23.41 -6.19
C LYS A 36 -23.55 -22.42 -5.19
N GLU A 37 -22.74 -22.88 -4.24
CA GLU A 37 -22.11 -22.03 -3.23
C GLU A 37 -21.04 -21.12 -3.86
N GLU A 38 -20.12 -21.65 -4.68
CA GLU A 38 -19.09 -20.87 -5.37
C GLU A 38 -19.71 -19.88 -6.37
N MET A 39 -20.76 -20.25 -7.08
CA MET A 39 -21.50 -19.36 -7.98
C MET A 39 -22.15 -18.20 -7.24
N ASN A 40 -22.68 -18.43 -6.04
CA ASN A 40 -23.24 -17.36 -5.24
C ASN A 40 -22.15 -16.39 -4.75
N LYS A 41 -20.99 -16.91 -4.30
CA LYS A 41 -19.81 -16.11 -3.97
C LYS A 41 -19.32 -15.29 -5.16
N ALA A 42 -19.23 -15.90 -6.34
CA ALA A 42 -18.76 -15.24 -7.57
C ALA A 42 -19.68 -14.11 -8.05
N LYS A 43 -21.02 -14.27 -7.89
CA LYS A 43 -21.99 -13.22 -8.21
C LYS A 43 -21.87 -11.97 -7.35
N HIS A 44 -21.37 -12.12 -6.13
CA HIS A 44 -21.18 -11.04 -5.17
C HIS A 44 -19.70 -10.65 -5.01
N ALA A 45 -18.84 -11.12 -5.92
CA ALA A 45 -17.44 -10.70 -5.93
C ALA A 45 -17.34 -9.21 -6.24
N SER A 46 -16.71 -8.46 -5.36
CA SER A 46 -16.49 -7.03 -5.50
C SER A 46 -15.02 -6.70 -5.33
N ILE A 47 -14.50 -5.78 -6.14
CA ILE A 47 -13.14 -5.27 -6.01
C ILE A 47 -12.91 -4.63 -4.65
N THR A 48 -13.95 -4.00 -4.08
CA THR A 48 -13.88 -3.36 -2.76
C THR A 48 -13.58 -4.35 -1.63
N SER A 49 -13.94 -5.62 -1.80
CA SER A 49 -13.60 -6.65 -0.82
C SER A 49 -12.15 -7.15 -0.96
N LYS A 50 -11.55 -7.02 -2.15
CA LYS A 50 -10.18 -7.44 -2.44
C LYS A 50 -9.16 -6.34 -2.15
N ILE A 51 -9.59 -5.08 -2.15
CA ILE A 51 -8.78 -3.90 -1.87
C ILE A 51 -9.31 -3.21 -0.62
N GLN A 52 -8.45 -3.05 0.38
CA GLN A 52 -8.81 -2.35 1.61
C GLN A 52 -7.83 -1.21 1.86
N MET A 53 -8.23 -0.23 2.67
CA MET A 53 -7.43 0.96 2.94
C MET A 53 -7.20 1.15 4.44
N ILE A 54 -5.96 1.48 4.79
CA ILE A 54 -5.57 1.97 6.11
C ILE A 54 -5.36 3.47 5.97
N PHE A 55 -6.10 4.26 6.73
CA PHE A 55 -6.13 5.71 6.64
C PHE A 55 -5.02 6.36 7.48
N GLN A 56 -4.63 7.56 7.08
CA GLN A 56 -3.59 8.37 7.71
C GLN A 56 -3.93 8.75 9.18
N ASP A 57 -5.16 9.18 9.42
CA ASP A 57 -5.61 9.59 10.76
C ASP A 57 -6.46 8.47 11.39
N PRO A 58 -5.91 7.76 12.41
CA PRO A 58 -6.64 6.72 13.12
C PRO A 58 -7.79 7.27 13.96
N ILE A 59 -7.79 8.56 14.33
CA ILE A 59 -8.85 9.17 15.12
C ILE A 59 -10.04 9.48 14.22
N ALA A 60 -9.81 10.18 13.11
CA ALA A 60 -10.88 10.55 12.18
C ALA A 60 -11.48 9.36 11.43
N SER A 61 -10.70 8.28 11.26
CA SER A 61 -11.13 7.09 10.50
C SER A 61 -12.02 6.11 11.28
N LEU A 62 -12.09 6.23 12.61
CA LEU A 62 -12.87 5.36 13.48
C LEU A 62 -14.09 6.11 14.02
N ASN A 63 -15.30 5.55 13.87
CA ASN A 63 -16.51 6.14 14.42
C ASN A 63 -16.47 6.05 15.97
N PRO A 64 -16.41 7.18 16.71
CA PRO A 64 -16.25 7.17 18.16
C PRO A 64 -17.49 6.66 18.92
N ARG A 65 -18.62 6.51 18.23
CA ARG A 65 -19.88 6.01 18.81
C ARG A 65 -20.07 4.50 18.65
N MET A 66 -19.16 3.84 17.94
CA MET A 66 -19.19 2.39 17.73
C MET A 66 -18.15 1.72 18.60
N THR A 67 -18.46 0.52 19.08
CA THR A 67 -17.45 -0.33 19.73
C THR A 67 -16.43 -0.84 18.72
N VAL A 68 -15.25 -1.20 19.19
CA VAL A 68 -14.17 -1.78 18.36
C VAL A 68 -14.68 -3.01 17.58
N ARG A 69 -15.49 -3.87 18.23
CA ARG A 69 -16.13 -5.01 17.56
C ARG A 69 -16.93 -4.56 16.34
N ASN A 70 -17.79 -3.57 16.50
CA ASN A 70 -18.67 -3.12 15.43
C ASN A 70 -17.89 -2.45 14.28
N ILE A 71 -16.85 -1.69 14.61
CA ILE A 71 -15.96 -1.06 13.62
C ILE A 71 -15.24 -2.13 12.78
N ILE A 72 -14.69 -3.16 13.42
CA ILE A 72 -13.97 -4.22 12.74
C ILE A 72 -14.95 -5.11 11.93
N ALA A 73 -16.09 -5.46 12.51
CA ALA A 73 -17.08 -6.33 11.89
C ALA A 73 -17.86 -5.70 10.74
N GLU A 74 -17.83 -4.36 10.60
CA GLU A 74 -18.66 -3.61 9.63
C GLU A 74 -18.55 -4.19 8.20
N GLY A 75 -17.35 -4.51 7.75
CA GLY A 75 -17.13 -5.11 6.43
C GLY A 75 -17.81 -6.47 6.26
N LEU A 76 -17.83 -7.31 7.29
CA LEU A 76 -18.51 -8.61 7.26
C LEU A 76 -20.03 -8.46 7.23
N VAL A 77 -20.56 -7.50 8.00
CA VAL A 77 -22.00 -7.18 8.03
C VAL A 77 -22.46 -6.65 6.66
N ILE A 78 -21.68 -5.76 6.03
CA ILE A 78 -21.96 -5.24 4.68
C ILE A 78 -21.95 -6.38 3.64
N LYS A 79 -21.09 -7.40 3.80
CA LYS A 79 -21.12 -8.63 2.97
C LYS A 79 -22.35 -9.51 3.22
N GLY A 80 -23.21 -9.16 4.16
CA GLY A 80 -24.42 -9.92 4.47
C GLY A 80 -24.19 -11.12 5.41
N ILE A 81 -23.04 -11.21 6.06
CA ILE A 81 -22.76 -12.23 7.08
C ILE A 81 -23.57 -11.89 8.32
N LYS A 82 -24.44 -12.83 8.76
CA LYS A 82 -25.34 -12.64 9.88
C LYS A 82 -25.04 -13.57 11.06
N ASP A 83 -24.09 -14.48 10.90
CA ASP A 83 -23.67 -15.41 11.95
C ASP A 83 -22.82 -14.65 12.99
N GLU A 84 -23.44 -14.35 14.12
CA GLU A 84 -22.83 -13.61 15.22
C GLU A 84 -21.65 -14.38 15.86
N ALA A 85 -21.72 -15.71 15.90
CA ALA A 85 -20.63 -16.54 16.42
C ALA A 85 -19.41 -16.47 15.51
N TYR A 86 -19.62 -16.56 14.19
CA TYR A 86 -18.56 -16.40 13.20
C TYR A 86 -17.96 -15.00 13.22
N ILE A 87 -18.80 -13.95 13.27
CA ILE A 87 -18.33 -12.55 13.36
C ILE A 87 -17.46 -12.35 14.59
N THR A 88 -17.90 -12.83 15.76
CA THR A 88 -17.15 -12.70 17.01
C THR A 88 -15.81 -13.43 16.94
N SER A 89 -15.81 -14.63 16.41
CA SER A 89 -14.59 -15.43 16.21
C SER A 89 -13.59 -14.71 15.29
N GLU A 90 -14.03 -14.17 14.15
CA GLU A 90 -13.15 -13.46 13.22
C GLU A 90 -12.64 -12.11 13.81
N VAL A 91 -13.48 -11.39 14.55
CA VAL A 91 -13.06 -10.17 15.24
C VAL A 91 -11.98 -10.47 16.28
N ASN A 92 -12.16 -11.49 17.11
CA ASN A 92 -11.16 -11.89 18.10
C ASN A 92 -9.84 -12.29 17.43
N ARG A 93 -9.92 -13.09 16.37
CA ARG A 93 -8.75 -13.52 15.60
C ARG A 93 -7.96 -12.33 15.04
N VAL A 94 -8.63 -11.33 14.45
CA VAL A 94 -7.89 -10.16 13.90
C VAL A 94 -7.39 -9.23 14.98
N LEU A 95 -8.06 -9.11 16.14
CA LEU A 95 -7.54 -8.40 17.29
C LEU A 95 -6.21 -8.99 17.79
N GLU A 96 -6.16 -10.30 17.93
CA GLU A 96 -4.93 -11.02 18.31
C GLU A 96 -3.81 -10.82 17.28
N LEU A 97 -4.15 -10.89 15.98
CA LEU A 97 -3.17 -10.66 14.89
C LEU A 97 -2.55 -9.27 14.94
N VAL A 98 -3.29 -8.26 15.40
CA VAL A 98 -2.73 -6.90 15.55
C VAL A 98 -2.17 -6.63 16.95
N GLY A 99 -2.07 -7.64 17.80
CA GLY A 99 -1.53 -7.56 19.17
C GLY A 99 -2.45 -6.82 20.14
N LEU A 100 -3.76 -6.92 19.95
CA LEU A 100 -4.79 -6.46 20.87
C LEU A 100 -5.50 -7.65 21.52
N LEU A 101 -6.06 -7.46 22.72
CA LEU A 101 -6.78 -8.51 23.42
C LEU A 101 -8.23 -8.62 22.93
N PRO A 102 -8.84 -9.81 22.90
CA PRO A 102 -10.26 -10.00 22.57
C PRO A 102 -11.21 -9.16 23.44
N GLU A 103 -10.87 -8.92 24.70
CA GLU A 103 -11.63 -8.08 25.64
C GLU A 103 -11.76 -6.63 25.18
N HIS A 104 -10.83 -6.17 24.33
CA HIS A 104 -10.86 -4.83 23.74
C HIS A 104 -12.02 -4.64 22.75
N ALA A 105 -12.67 -5.71 22.28
CA ALA A 105 -13.78 -5.68 21.34
C ALA A 105 -14.96 -4.83 21.82
N ASN A 106 -15.21 -4.81 23.14
CA ASN A 106 -16.34 -4.10 23.73
C ASN A 106 -16.07 -2.63 24.10
N ARG A 107 -14.82 -2.18 23.95
CA ARG A 107 -14.42 -0.80 24.24
C ARG A 107 -14.66 0.13 23.06
N TYR A 108 -14.63 1.43 23.34
CA TYR A 108 -14.76 2.49 22.34
C TYR A 108 -13.39 3.05 21.93
N PRO A 109 -13.24 3.61 20.70
CA PRO A 109 -11.96 4.12 20.20
C PRO A 109 -11.28 5.14 21.13
N HIS A 110 -12.05 5.98 21.85
CA HIS A 110 -11.48 6.99 22.73
C HIS A 110 -10.74 6.41 23.97
N GLU A 111 -10.96 5.13 24.28
CA GLU A 111 -10.29 4.44 25.40
C GLU A 111 -8.89 3.89 25.01
N PHE A 112 -8.43 4.11 23.77
CA PHE A 112 -7.19 3.57 23.22
C PHE A 112 -6.17 4.66 22.91
N SER A 113 -4.88 4.32 23.00
CA SER A 113 -3.79 5.16 22.51
C SER A 113 -3.80 5.30 20.99
N GLY A 114 -3.08 6.29 20.43
CA GLY A 114 -2.97 6.49 18.98
C GLY A 114 -2.51 5.22 18.24
N GLY A 115 -1.47 4.57 18.75
CA GLY A 115 -0.94 3.33 18.16
C GLY A 115 -1.94 2.16 18.24
N GLN A 116 -2.71 2.06 19.34
CA GLN A 116 -3.76 1.04 19.45
C GLN A 116 -4.92 1.33 18.50
N ARG A 117 -5.32 2.59 18.31
CA ARG A 117 -6.34 2.97 17.30
C ARG A 117 -5.88 2.63 15.89
N GLN A 118 -4.59 2.84 15.58
CA GLN A 118 -4.05 2.44 14.28
C GLN A 118 -4.13 0.92 14.09
N ARG A 119 -3.84 0.14 15.12
CA ARG A 119 -4.00 -1.34 15.08
C ARG A 119 -5.45 -1.76 14.87
N ILE A 120 -6.44 -1.04 15.44
CA ILE A 120 -7.86 -1.25 15.17
C ILE A 120 -8.18 -0.95 13.69
N GLY A 121 -7.65 0.12 13.12
CA GLY A 121 -7.79 0.44 11.69
C GLY A 121 -7.19 -0.64 10.78
N ILE A 122 -6.04 -1.19 11.16
CA ILE A 122 -5.43 -2.34 10.46
C ILE A 122 -6.33 -3.58 10.59
N ALA A 123 -6.84 -3.91 11.78
CA ALA A 123 -7.75 -5.03 12.01
C ALA A 123 -9.01 -4.93 11.14
N ARG A 124 -9.60 -3.73 11.04
CA ARG A 124 -10.74 -3.44 10.15
C ARG A 124 -10.43 -3.74 8.68
N ALA A 125 -9.22 -3.42 8.22
CA ALA A 125 -8.82 -3.70 6.84
C ALA A 125 -8.60 -5.20 6.60
N ILE A 126 -7.90 -5.91 7.49
CA ILE A 126 -7.53 -7.33 7.26
C ILE A 126 -8.66 -8.33 7.50
N ILE A 127 -9.74 -7.96 8.24
CA ILE A 127 -10.87 -8.89 8.48
C ILE A 127 -11.55 -9.29 7.18
N MET A 128 -11.49 -8.43 6.17
CA MET A 128 -12.05 -8.67 4.84
C MET A 128 -11.23 -9.68 4.01
N LYS A 129 -10.06 -10.10 4.51
CA LYS A 129 -9.10 -10.97 3.81
C LYS A 129 -8.77 -10.40 2.42
N PRO A 130 -8.27 -9.14 2.33
CA PRO A 130 -7.97 -8.49 1.06
C PRO A 130 -6.76 -9.13 0.37
N GLU A 131 -6.61 -8.88 -0.94
CA GLU A 131 -5.41 -9.19 -1.72
C GLU A 131 -4.43 -8.00 -1.73
N LEU A 132 -4.99 -6.76 -1.68
CA LEU A 132 -4.24 -5.51 -1.67
C LEU A 132 -4.67 -4.62 -0.52
N ILE A 133 -3.70 -4.07 0.20
CA ILE A 133 -3.91 -3.00 1.19
C ILE A 133 -3.25 -1.72 0.68
N ILE A 134 -4.01 -0.63 0.63
CA ILE A 134 -3.48 0.72 0.43
C ILE A 134 -3.28 1.32 1.82
N ALA A 135 -2.03 1.53 2.21
CA ALA A 135 -1.65 2.13 3.48
C ALA A 135 -1.24 3.60 3.24
N ASP A 136 -2.17 4.51 3.51
CA ASP A 136 -1.96 5.94 3.30
C ASP A 136 -1.40 6.58 4.57
N GLU A 137 -0.11 6.88 4.55
CA GLU A 137 0.67 7.42 5.67
C GLU A 137 0.36 6.78 7.04
N PRO A 138 0.36 5.45 7.15
CA PRO A 138 -0.22 4.75 8.30
C PRO A 138 0.50 4.98 9.62
N VAL A 139 1.61 5.70 9.62
CA VAL A 139 2.44 5.94 10.81
C VAL A 139 2.78 7.42 11.04
N SER A 140 2.32 8.34 10.18
CA SER A 140 2.70 9.75 10.23
C SER A 140 2.29 10.47 11.53
N ALA A 141 1.17 10.08 12.12
CA ALA A 141 0.63 10.67 13.36
C ALA A 141 1.11 9.97 14.65
N LEU A 142 2.11 9.09 14.57
CA LEU A 142 2.56 8.27 15.71
C LEU A 142 3.99 8.64 16.12
N ASP A 143 4.31 8.42 17.42
CA ASP A 143 5.67 8.53 17.92
C ASP A 143 6.61 7.50 17.28
N VAL A 144 7.90 7.83 17.17
CA VAL A 144 8.91 7.01 16.46
C VAL A 144 8.94 5.56 16.94
N SER A 145 8.85 5.31 18.25
CA SER A 145 8.83 3.97 18.81
C SER A 145 7.59 3.17 18.41
N ILE A 146 6.44 3.84 18.36
CA ILE A 146 5.17 3.23 17.94
C ILE A 146 5.14 3.04 16.43
N GLN A 147 5.72 3.97 15.64
CA GLN A 147 5.89 3.78 14.19
C GLN A 147 6.60 2.47 13.89
N ALA A 148 7.74 2.20 14.55
CA ALA A 148 8.50 0.96 14.34
C ALA A 148 7.65 -0.29 14.63
N GLN A 149 6.86 -0.27 15.70
CA GLN A 149 5.97 -1.39 16.05
C GLN A 149 4.89 -1.63 14.99
N VAL A 150 4.28 -0.56 14.45
CA VAL A 150 3.24 -0.67 13.41
C VAL A 150 3.84 -1.14 12.07
N ILE A 151 5.04 -0.68 11.71
CA ILE A 151 5.74 -1.13 10.51
C ILE A 151 6.09 -2.61 10.60
N ASN A 152 6.61 -3.07 11.75
CA ASN A 152 6.91 -4.49 11.96
C ASN A 152 5.62 -5.33 11.90
N LEU A 153 4.53 -4.87 12.52
CA LEU A 153 3.22 -5.52 12.42
C LEU A 153 2.76 -5.66 10.96
N LEU A 154 2.87 -4.60 10.15
CA LEU A 154 2.50 -4.66 8.73
C LEU A 154 3.38 -5.64 7.94
N ASN A 155 4.69 -5.73 8.25
CA ASN A 155 5.59 -6.72 7.67
C ASN A 155 5.17 -8.15 8.03
N ASP A 156 4.87 -8.40 9.30
CA ASP A 156 4.42 -9.72 9.76
C ASP A 156 3.10 -10.12 9.09
N LEU A 157 2.13 -9.19 9.01
CA LEU A 157 0.86 -9.42 8.32
C LEU A 157 1.06 -9.67 6.81
N ARG A 158 1.96 -8.92 6.15
CA ARG A 158 2.31 -9.12 4.74
C ARG A 158 2.81 -10.54 4.51
N ASN A 159 3.73 -11.00 5.33
CA ASN A 159 4.35 -12.31 5.19
C ASN A 159 3.39 -13.45 5.55
N ASN A 160 2.65 -13.31 6.65
CA ASN A 160 1.77 -14.37 7.17
C ASN A 160 0.49 -14.53 6.35
N LEU A 161 -0.04 -13.44 5.78
CA LEU A 161 -1.30 -13.43 5.03
C LEU A 161 -1.10 -13.35 3.51
N GLY A 162 0.14 -13.22 3.01
CA GLY A 162 0.44 -13.10 1.58
C GLY A 162 -0.11 -11.82 0.95
N LEU A 163 -0.12 -10.70 1.70
CA LEU A 163 -0.70 -9.43 1.26
C LEU A 163 0.23 -8.66 0.34
N THR A 164 -0.34 -8.00 -0.67
CA THR A 164 0.32 -6.90 -1.37
C THR A 164 -0.01 -5.60 -0.67
N ILE A 165 1.00 -4.75 -0.39
CA ILE A 165 0.79 -3.47 0.27
C ILE A 165 1.31 -2.34 -0.61
N LEU A 166 0.41 -1.42 -0.99
CA LEU A 166 0.77 -0.13 -1.56
C LEU A 166 0.95 0.87 -0.40
N PHE A 167 2.20 1.17 -0.08
CA PHE A 167 2.57 2.00 1.06
C PHE A 167 2.87 3.43 0.62
N ILE A 168 2.07 4.39 1.07
CA ILE A 168 2.28 5.83 0.80
C ILE A 168 2.92 6.44 2.05
N ALA A 169 4.06 7.10 1.90
CA ALA A 169 4.74 7.77 2.99
C ALA A 169 5.68 8.88 2.48
N HIS A 170 5.95 9.85 3.36
CA HIS A 170 6.94 10.90 3.14
C HIS A 170 8.28 10.62 3.84
N ASN A 171 8.35 9.65 4.75
CA ASN A 171 9.59 9.27 5.45
C ASN A 171 10.38 8.23 4.65
N LEU A 172 11.44 8.69 3.97
CA LEU A 172 12.26 7.85 3.10
C LEU A 172 12.99 6.72 3.82
N SER A 173 13.32 6.89 5.12
CA SER A 173 13.96 5.82 5.91
C SER A 173 12.99 4.65 6.13
N VAL A 174 11.71 4.94 6.39
CA VAL A 174 10.66 3.93 6.52
C VAL A 174 10.43 3.25 5.17
N VAL A 175 10.32 4.02 4.08
CA VAL A 175 10.13 3.49 2.73
C VAL A 175 11.27 2.55 2.33
N LYS A 176 12.52 2.93 2.61
CA LYS A 176 13.71 2.10 2.35
C LYS A 176 13.66 0.75 3.06
N TYR A 177 13.19 0.76 4.31
CA TYR A 177 13.11 -0.45 5.14
C TYR A 177 11.96 -1.37 4.74
N PHE A 178 10.82 -0.79 4.37
CA PHE A 178 9.56 -1.54 4.21
C PHE A 178 9.28 -1.98 2.77
N CYS A 179 9.66 -1.16 1.76
CA CYS A 179 9.22 -1.34 0.38
C CYS A 179 10.25 -2.11 -0.46
N ASP A 180 9.79 -3.05 -1.26
CA ASP A 180 10.61 -3.78 -2.24
C ASP A 180 10.86 -2.91 -3.49
N ARG A 181 9.84 -2.14 -3.91
CA ARG A 181 9.89 -1.19 -5.04
C ARG A 181 9.36 0.16 -4.61
N ILE A 182 9.91 1.22 -5.17
CA ILE A 182 9.57 2.60 -4.84
C ILE A 182 9.19 3.34 -6.10
N ALA A 183 8.04 4.03 -6.03
CA ALA A 183 7.54 4.94 -7.04
C ALA A 183 7.63 6.38 -6.50
N VAL A 184 8.43 7.22 -7.13
CA VAL A 184 8.56 8.63 -6.76
C VAL A 184 7.59 9.46 -7.60
N MET A 185 6.76 10.26 -6.92
CA MET A 185 5.78 11.13 -7.56
C MET A 185 6.13 12.61 -7.35
N TYR A 186 5.93 13.41 -8.39
CA TYR A 186 6.09 14.86 -8.36
C TYR A 186 4.94 15.54 -9.11
N PHE A 187 4.22 16.43 -8.45
CA PHE A 187 3.04 17.10 -9.00
C PHE A 187 2.07 16.19 -9.76
N GLY A 188 1.73 15.04 -9.16
CA GLY A 188 0.80 14.09 -9.74
C GLY A 188 1.37 13.16 -10.82
N ASN A 189 2.62 13.36 -11.24
CA ASN A 189 3.30 12.51 -12.21
C ASN A 189 4.24 11.53 -11.53
N LEU A 190 4.27 10.29 -12.02
CA LEU A 190 5.30 9.33 -11.66
C LEU A 190 6.60 9.72 -12.37
N VAL A 191 7.65 10.05 -11.61
CA VAL A 191 8.92 10.52 -12.18
C VAL A 191 10.02 9.48 -12.16
N GLU A 192 10.01 8.55 -11.20
CA GLU A 192 10.97 7.46 -11.13
C GLU A 192 10.35 6.23 -10.45
N LEU A 193 10.68 5.02 -10.92
CA LEU A 193 10.24 3.74 -10.37
C LEU A 193 11.37 2.74 -10.44
N ALA A 194 11.82 2.22 -9.30
CA ALA A 194 12.86 1.21 -9.23
C ALA A 194 12.69 0.29 -8.01
N THR A 195 13.56 -0.71 -7.88
CA THR A 195 13.70 -1.43 -6.60
C THR A 195 14.23 -0.47 -5.53
N SER A 196 13.93 -0.74 -4.26
CA SER A 196 14.41 0.09 -3.15
C SER A 196 15.93 0.23 -3.18
N GLU A 197 16.65 -0.87 -3.36
CA GLU A 197 18.11 -0.88 -3.42
C GLU A 197 18.66 -0.01 -4.56
N GLU A 198 18.11 -0.18 -5.78
CA GLU A 198 18.55 0.56 -6.96
C GLU A 198 18.27 2.05 -6.84
N LEU A 199 17.08 2.43 -6.37
CA LEU A 199 16.69 3.83 -6.24
C LEU A 199 17.54 4.59 -5.23
N PHE A 200 17.90 3.95 -4.10
CA PHE A 200 18.77 4.58 -3.10
C PHE A 200 20.26 4.57 -3.50
N ALA A 201 20.71 3.58 -4.28
CA ALA A 201 22.09 3.51 -4.74
C ALA A 201 22.31 4.41 -5.97
N HIS A 202 21.36 4.46 -6.89
CA HIS A 202 21.48 5.08 -8.20
C HIS A 202 20.23 5.88 -8.59
N PRO A 203 19.87 6.93 -7.83
CA PRO A 203 18.77 7.80 -8.22
C PRO A 203 19.12 8.54 -9.51
N LEU A 204 18.21 8.57 -10.47
CA LEU A 204 18.46 9.18 -11.78
C LEU A 204 17.73 10.51 -11.96
N HIS A 205 16.42 10.56 -11.62
CA HIS A 205 15.65 11.78 -11.79
C HIS A 205 16.13 12.87 -10.81
N PRO A 206 16.33 14.12 -11.25
CA PRO A 206 16.83 15.20 -10.40
C PRO A 206 15.99 15.42 -9.13
N TYR A 207 14.67 15.28 -9.23
CA TYR A 207 13.79 15.35 -8.05
C TYR A 207 14.08 14.25 -7.03
N THR A 208 14.30 13.01 -7.47
CA THR A 208 14.67 11.90 -6.57
C THR A 208 16.01 12.19 -5.89
N LYS A 209 17.00 12.69 -6.64
CA LYS A 209 18.29 13.12 -6.08
C LYS A 209 18.11 14.21 -5.02
N SER A 210 17.24 15.19 -5.30
CA SER A 210 16.89 16.24 -4.34
C SER A 210 16.26 15.67 -3.07
N LEU A 211 15.26 14.80 -3.20
CA LEU A 211 14.59 14.14 -2.06
C LEU A 211 15.60 13.36 -1.19
N LEU A 212 16.43 12.54 -1.82
CA LEU A 212 17.42 11.73 -1.11
C LEU A 212 18.51 12.60 -0.46
N SER A 213 18.89 13.71 -1.10
CA SER A 213 19.83 14.67 -0.51
C SER A 213 19.28 15.37 0.74
N ALA A 214 17.97 15.35 0.95
CA ALA A 214 17.33 15.95 2.13
C ALA A 214 17.27 15.01 3.35
N VAL A 215 17.54 13.70 3.16
CA VAL A 215 17.54 12.72 4.27
C VAL A 215 18.75 12.95 5.18
N PRO A 216 18.56 13.21 6.49
CA PRO A 216 19.66 13.42 7.43
C PRO A 216 20.57 12.18 7.51
N HIS A 217 21.88 12.41 7.56
CA HIS A 217 22.83 11.33 7.79
C HIS A 217 23.07 11.15 9.31
N PRO A 218 23.08 9.90 9.82
CA PRO A 218 23.28 9.65 11.26
C PRO A 218 24.64 10.13 11.79
N ASP A 219 25.69 10.16 10.94
CA ASP A 219 27.01 10.66 11.31
C ASP A 219 27.06 12.19 11.25
N PRO A 220 27.30 12.89 12.38
CA PRO A 220 27.37 14.35 12.42
C PRO A 220 28.48 14.96 11.54
N ASN A 221 29.58 14.23 11.28
CA ASN A 221 30.66 14.73 10.44
C ASN A 221 30.30 14.74 8.96
N ILE A 222 29.54 13.74 8.52
CA ILE A 222 29.00 13.68 7.15
C ILE A 222 27.90 14.70 7.00
N GLU A 223 27.00 14.84 8.00
CA GLU A 223 25.88 15.79 7.97
C GLU A 223 26.35 17.25 7.87
N LYS A 224 27.45 17.65 8.53
CA LYS A 224 28.00 19.02 8.46
C LYS A 224 28.44 19.42 7.03
N ASN A 225 28.92 18.48 6.25
CA ASN A 225 29.43 18.72 4.91
C ASN A 225 28.40 18.42 3.81
N ARG A 226 27.18 18.04 4.19
CA ARG A 226 26.12 17.68 3.23
C ARG A 226 25.62 18.91 2.47
N GLN A 227 25.64 18.83 1.14
CA GLN A 227 25.03 19.80 0.28
C GLN A 227 23.61 19.31 -0.11
N ARG A 228 22.61 20.12 0.20
CA ARG A 228 21.24 19.85 -0.26
C ARG A 228 21.12 20.24 -1.73
N ILE A 229 20.61 19.32 -2.53
CA ILE A 229 20.28 19.58 -3.93
C ILE A 229 18.88 20.18 -3.96
N VAL A 230 18.73 21.35 -4.55
CA VAL A 230 17.42 22.00 -4.74
C VAL A 230 16.97 21.69 -6.17
N TYR A 231 15.85 21.00 -6.31
CA TYR A 231 15.27 20.70 -7.60
C TYR A 231 14.45 21.88 -8.11
N ASN A 232 14.73 22.28 -9.36
CA ASN A 232 13.96 23.29 -10.09
C ASN A 232 13.59 22.71 -11.47
N ALA A 233 12.32 22.33 -11.62
CA ALA A 233 11.86 21.66 -12.84
C ALA A 233 12.11 22.48 -14.12
N SER A 234 11.95 23.82 -14.06
CA SER A 234 12.15 24.70 -15.23
C SER A 234 13.61 24.87 -15.63
N ALA A 235 14.54 24.64 -14.70
CA ALA A 235 15.99 24.72 -14.96
C ALA A 235 16.58 23.38 -15.37
N GLU A 236 16.00 22.28 -14.91
CA GLU A 236 16.52 20.93 -15.12
C GLU A 236 15.97 20.27 -16.39
N HIS A 237 14.77 20.68 -16.84
CA HIS A 237 14.05 20.02 -17.93
C HIS A 237 13.55 21.03 -18.97
N ASP A 238 13.79 20.74 -20.23
CA ASP A 238 13.11 21.41 -21.36
C ASP A 238 12.24 20.39 -22.10
N TYR A 239 10.94 20.46 -21.82
CA TYR A 239 9.92 19.60 -22.44
C TYR A 239 9.08 20.33 -23.48
N SER A 240 9.53 21.50 -23.97
CA SER A 240 8.82 22.32 -24.96
C SER A 240 8.71 21.62 -26.32
N ILE A 241 9.78 20.96 -26.75
CA ILE A 241 9.88 20.27 -28.03
C ILE A 241 9.82 18.76 -27.83
N ASN A 242 10.62 18.21 -26.91
CA ASN A 242 10.82 16.79 -26.70
C ASN A 242 10.07 16.34 -25.43
N LYS A 243 8.83 15.84 -25.59
CA LYS A 243 7.96 15.48 -24.47
C LYS A 243 8.50 14.26 -23.73
N PRO A 244 8.51 14.27 -22.39
CA PRO A 244 8.96 13.14 -21.59
C PRO A 244 7.94 12.01 -21.60
N THR A 245 8.45 10.80 -21.48
CA THR A 245 7.68 9.58 -21.26
C THR A 245 8.38 8.70 -20.23
N MET A 246 7.65 7.78 -19.62
CA MET A 246 8.24 6.80 -18.70
C MET A 246 9.06 5.78 -19.52
N ARG A 247 10.37 5.72 -19.28
CA ARG A 247 11.32 4.88 -20.04
C ARG A 247 12.12 3.97 -19.12
N GLU A 248 12.36 2.75 -19.57
CA GLU A 248 13.21 1.82 -18.86
C GLU A 248 14.69 2.11 -19.19
N ILE A 249 15.41 2.63 -18.21
CA ILE A 249 16.84 3.00 -18.34
C ILE A 249 17.73 1.78 -18.10
N SER A 250 17.38 0.97 -17.08
CA SER A 250 17.96 -0.35 -16.84
C SER A 250 16.86 -1.29 -16.39
N LYS A 251 17.13 -2.60 -16.34
CA LYS A 251 16.11 -3.62 -16.01
C LYS A 251 15.38 -3.30 -14.72
N GLY A 252 14.08 -2.98 -14.84
CA GLY A 252 13.19 -2.65 -13.71
C GLY A 252 13.35 -1.24 -13.15
N HIS A 253 14.21 -0.39 -13.73
CA HIS A 253 14.42 1.00 -13.35
C HIS A 253 13.86 1.92 -14.44
N PHE A 254 12.77 2.59 -14.13
CA PHE A 254 12.03 3.46 -15.04
C PHE A 254 12.16 4.91 -14.60
N VAL A 255 12.37 5.82 -15.57
CA VAL A 255 12.50 7.26 -15.34
C VAL A 255 11.65 8.03 -16.34
N PHE A 256 10.97 9.06 -15.87
CA PHE A 256 10.22 9.97 -16.72
C PHE A 256 11.19 10.99 -17.34
N CYS A 257 11.49 10.83 -18.64
CA CYS A 257 12.52 11.58 -19.32
C CYS A 257 12.27 11.69 -20.83
N ASN A 258 12.94 12.64 -21.47
CA ASN A 258 13.00 12.80 -22.92
C ASN A 258 14.18 11.99 -23.53
N ASP A 259 14.38 12.09 -24.87
CA ASP A 259 15.43 11.31 -25.60
C ASP A 259 16.86 11.71 -25.19
N GLU A 260 17.09 12.96 -24.83
CA GLU A 260 18.42 13.46 -24.44
C GLU A 260 18.75 13.04 -23.01
N GLU A 261 17.79 13.17 -22.11
CA GLU A 261 17.91 12.75 -20.72
C GLU A 261 18.09 11.23 -20.60
N GLU A 262 17.42 10.44 -21.44
CA GLU A 262 17.59 9.00 -21.49
C GLU A 262 19.05 8.61 -21.78
N LYS A 263 19.67 9.28 -22.77
CA LYS A 263 21.09 9.04 -23.09
C LYS A 263 22.00 9.39 -21.93
N LYS A 264 21.74 10.53 -21.26
CA LYS A 264 22.48 10.99 -20.09
C LYS A 264 22.38 9.97 -18.94
N TYR A 265 21.17 9.52 -18.60
CA TYR A 265 20.96 8.56 -17.50
C TYR A 265 21.56 7.18 -17.78
N LYS A 266 21.51 6.72 -19.05
CA LYS A 266 22.18 5.48 -19.45
C LYS A 266 23.71 5.58 -19.37
N ALA A 267 24.29 6.74 -19.67
CA ALA A 267 25.73 6.98 -19.52
C ALA A 267 26.12 7.01 -18.03
N GLU A 268 25.39 7.74 -17.19
CA GLU A 268 25.60 7.83 -15.75
C GLU A 268 25.64 6.44 -15.09
N LEU A 269 24.67 5.57 -15.41
CA LEU A 269 24.63 4.20 -14.87
C LEU A 269 25.81 3.33 -15.35
N LYS A 270 26.31 3.52 -16.57
CA LYS A 270 27.47 2.78 -17.08
C LYS A 270 28.76 3.17 -16.36
N GLU A 271 28.96 4.45 -16.11
CA GLU A 271 30.12 4.95 -15.37
C GLU A 271 30.17 4.37 -13.95
N VAL A 272 29.04 4.39 -13.25
CA VAL A 272 28.96 3.84 -11.88
C VAL A 272 29.21 2.33 -11.83
N LYS A 273 28.76 1.56 -12.83
CA LYS A 273 29.01 0.10 -12.92
C LYS A 273 30.45 -0.26 -13.29
N ASN A 274 31.18 0.63 -13.94
CA ASN A 274 32.58 0.41 -14.31
C ASN A 274 33.58 0.75 -13.18
N VAL A 275 33.11 1.42 -12.10
CA VAL A 275 33.96 1.80 -10.94
C VAL A 275 33.88 0.77 -9.80
N LYS A 276 32.99 -0.22 -9.91
CA LYS A 276 32.91 -1.39 -9.00
C LYS A 276 33.59 -2.60 -9.60
#